data_f55a58a930b8556b50e567056939ff51
#
_entry.id   f55a58a930b8556b50e567056939ff51
#
_cell.length_a   1.000
_cell.length_b   1.000
_cell.length_c   1.000
_cell.angle_alpha   90.00
_cell.angle_beta   90.00
_cell.angle_gamma   90.00
#
_symmetry.space_group_name_H-M   'P 1'
#
loop_
_entity.id
_entity.type
_entity.pdbx_description
1 polymer ?
#
loop_
_entity_poly.entity_id
_entity_poly.type
_entity_poly.pdbx_seq_one_letter_code
_entity_poly.pdbx_strand_id
1 'polypeptide(L)' 'MTIKDVEERTGLSRSNIRFYEKEKLIEPSRNESNGYRDYSKNDVENIKKIAYLRTLGISIEDIRNPHASCTSAPP' A
#
# COMPACT_ATOMS: atom_id res chain seq x y z
N MET A 1 12.63 7.30 1.52
CA MET A 1 11.80 8.22 0.72
C MET A 1 10.73 8.86 1.58
N THR A 2 10.39 10.11 1.31
CA THR A 2 9.28 10.78 1.98
C THR A 2 7.96 10.40 1.31
N ILE A 3 6.86 10.74 1.97
CA ILE A 3 5.54 10.46 1.40
C ILE A 3 5.35 11.22 0.08
N LYS A 4 5.96 12.39 -0.04
CA LYS A 4 5.91 13.17 -1.26
C LYS A 4 6.57 12.42 -2.42
N ASP A 5 7.70 11.80 -2.17
CA ASP A 5 8.39 10.99 -3.17
C ASP A 5 7.51 9.82 -3.60
N VAL A 6 6.85 9.20 -2.63
CA VAL A 6 5.96 8.07 -2.91
C VAL A 6 4.78 8.52 -3.76
N GLU A 7 4.21 9.69 -3.48
CA GLU A 7 3.12 10.24 -4.28
C GLU A 7 3.55 10.41 -5.75
N GLU A 8 4.75 10.94 -5.95
CA GLU A 8 5.25 11.16 -7.31
C GLU A 8 5.52 9.84 -8.04
N ARG A 9 6.04 8.86 -7.33
CA ARG A 9 6.38 7.57 -7.92
C ARG A 9 5.18 6.69 -8.21
N THR A 10 4.14 6.80 -7.39
CA THR A 10 2.94 5.97 -7.52
C THR A 10 1.79 6.66 -8.23
N GLY A 11 1.82 7.98 -8.26
CA GLY A 11 0.72 8.76 -8.82
C GLY A 11 -0.50 8.80 -7.92
N LEU A 12 -0.37 8.37 -6.69
CA LEU A 12 -1.47 8.36 -5.73
C LEU A 12 -1.41 9.58 -4.83
N SER A 13 -2.55 9.95 -4.25
CA SER A 13 -2.60 11.04 -3.29
C SER A 13 -2.05 10.59 -1.94
N ARG A 14 -1.67 11.58 -1.13
CA ARG A 14 -1.19 11.31 0.23
C ARG A 14 -2.24 10.55 1.04
N SER A 15 -3.50 10.90 0.87
CA SER A 15 -4.59 10.24 1.57
C SER A 15 -4.67 8.76 1.24
N ASN A 16 -4.49 8.39 -0.02
CA ASN A 16 -4.50 7.00 -0.43
C ASN A 16 -3.34 6.22 0.18
N ILE A 17 -2.15 6.83 0.19
CA ILE A 17 -0.97 6.19 0.76
C ILE A 17 -1.18 5.94 2.25
N ARG A 18 -1.69 6.94 2.96
CA ARG A 18 -1.99 6.82 4.39
C ARG A 18 -3.08 5.78 4.65
N PHE A 19 -4.05 5.70 3.76
CA PHE A 19 -5.11 4.71 3.88
C PHE A 19 -4.52 3.29 3.81
N TYR A 20 -3.63 3.05 2.86
CA TYR A 20 -2.99 1.74 2.74
C TYR A 20 -2.16 1.41 3.96
N GLU A 21 -1.48 2.40 4.53
CA GLU A 21 -0.72 2.22 5.76
C GLU A 21 -1.64 1.88 6.93
N LYS A 22 -2.76 2.58 7.02
CA LYS A 22 -3.76 2.36 8.07
C LYS A 22 -4.32 0.95 8.00
N GLU A 23 -4.51 0.44 6.79
CA GLU A 23 -5.02 -0.92 6.58
C GLU A 23 -3.93 -1.98 6.71
N LYS A 24 -2.72 -1.56 7.08
CA LYS A 24 -1.56 -2.45 7.26
C LYS A 24 -1.14 -3.17 5.99
N LEU A 25 -1.41 -2.56 4.85
CA LEU A 25 -0.98 -3.09 3.57
C LEU A 25 0.48 -2.78 3.30
N ILE A 26 0.99 -1.73 3.92
CA ILE A 26 2.40 -1.34 3.87
C ILE A 26 2.86 -1.01 5.28
N GLU A 27 4.15 -1.19 5.53
CA GLU A 27 4.75 -0.92 6.84
C GLU A 27 5.99 -0.05 6.68
N PRO A 28 5.81 1.27 6.49
CA PRO A 28 6.95 2.16 6.37
C PRO A 28 7.68 2.28 7.70
N SER A 29 9.00 2.37 7.63
CA SER A 29 9.82 2.59 8.80
C SER A 29 9.69 4.04 9.26
N ARG A 30 9.83 4.26 10.56
CA ARG A 30 9.88 5.61 11.10
C ARG A 30 11.32 6.02 11.31
N ASN A 31 11.65 7.20 10.86
CA ASN A 31 12.95 7.77 11.12
C ASN A 31 12.91 8.45 12.49
N GLU A 32 13.58 7.88 13.46
CA GLU A 32 13.58 8.38 14.84
C GLU A 32 14.22 9.77 14.96
N SER A 33 15.12 10.09 14.04
CA SER A 33 15.85 11.36 14.11
C SER A 33 14.95 12.57 13.86
N ASN A 34 13.96 12.44 12.97
CA ASN A 34 13.09 13.56 12.60
C ASN A 34 11.60 13.26 12.71
N GLY A 35 11.24 12.05 13.10
CA GLY A 35 9.85 11.68 13.28
C GLY A 35 9.05 11.47 12.01
N TYR A 36 9.65 11.62 10.85
CA TYR A 36 8.98 11.40 9.58
C TYR A 36 9.01 9.93 9.20
N ARG A 37 8.00 9.51 8.44
CA ARG A 37 7.96 8.16 7.92
C ARG A 37 8.95 8.01 6.78
N ASP A 38 9.67 6.92 6.81
CA ASP A 38 10.66 6.61 5.78
C ASP A 38 10.17 5.43 4.96
N TYR A 39 9.69 5.73 3.75
CA TYR A 39 9.19 4.71 2.84
C TYR A 39 10.35 4.09 2.08
N SER A 40 10.33 2.78 1.95
CA SER A 40 11.34 2.06 1.20
C SER A 40 10.88 1.84 -0.24
N LYS A 41 11.82 1.41 -1.07
CA LYS A 41 11.51 1.05 -2.44
C LYS A 41 10.48 -0.09 -2.47
N ASN A 42 10.61 -1.01 -1.53
CA ASN A 42 9.67 -2.12 -1.41
C ASN A 42 8.26 -1.63 -1.09
N ASP A 43 8.14 -0.61 -0.25
CA ASP A 43 6.85 -0.01 0.06
C ASP A 43 6.22 0.59 -1.18
N VAL A 44 7.01 1.26 -2.01
CA VAL A 44 6.53 1.84 -3.27
C VAL A 44 5.99 0.74 -4.18
N GLU A 45 6.72 -0.35 -4.31
CA GLU A 45 6.28 -1.47 -5.13
C GLU A 45 4.98 -2.08 -4.61
N ASN A 46 4.87 -2.21 -3.30
CA ASN A 46 3.64 -2.73 -2.68
C ASN A 46 2.46 -1.80 -2.95
N ILE A 47 2.67 -0.50 -2.83
CA ILE A 47 1.62 0.48 -3.10
C ILE A 47 1.18 0.39 -4.56
N LYS A 48 2.10 0.29 -5.49
CA LYS A 48 1.78 0.16 -6.91
C LYS A 48 0.99 -1.12 -7.17
N LYS A 49 1.38 -2.21 -6.53
CA LYS A 49 0.69 -3.48 -6.67
C LYS A 49 -0.75 -3.39 -6.15
N ILE A 50 -0.91 -2.76 -5.00
CA ILE A 50 -2.24 -2.57 -4.41
C ILE A 50 -3.12 -1.72 -5.33
N ALA A 51 -2.58 -0.62 -5.83
CA ALA A 51 -3.31 0.25 -6.74
C ALA A 51 -3.75 -0.50 -8.00
N TYR A 52 -2.88 -1.33 -8.53
CA TYR A 52 -3.18 -2.14 -9.70
C TYR A 52 -4.32 -3.12 -9.41
N LEU A 53 -4.23 -3.82 -8.29
CA LEU A 53 -5.26 -4.78 -7.89
C LEU A 53 -6.62 -4.09 -7.68
N ARG A 54 -6.59 -2.89 -7.13
CA ARG A 54 -7.81 -2.10 -6.95
C ARG A 54 -8.44 -1.75 -8.29
N THR A 55 -7.61 -1.46 -9.27
CA THR A 55 -8.08 -1.18 -10.63
C THR A 55 -8.80 -2.38 -11.23
N LEU A 56 -8.39 -3.57 -10.84
CA LEU A 56 -9.03 -4.81 -11.28
C LEU A 56 -10.33 -5.12 -10.54
N GLY A 57 -10.69 -4.30 -9.56
CA GLY A 57 -11.90 -4.51 -8.80
C GLY A 57 -11.73 -5.34 -7.54
N ILE A 58 -10.50 -5.65 -7.16
CA ILE A 58 -10.23 -6.42 -5.96
C ILE A 58 -10.36 -5.51 -4.75
N SER A 59 -11.06 -5.97 -3.72
CA SER A 59 -11.27 -5.17 -2.51
C SER A 59 -10.02 -5.11 -1.67
N ILE A 60 -9.94 -4.10 -0.80
CA ILE A 60 -8.83 -3.95 0.14
C ILE A 60 -8.74 -5.17 1.05
N GLU A 61 -9.87 -5.69 1.48
CA GLU A 61 -9.90 -6.85 2.35
C GLU A 61 -9.29 -8.08 1.68
N ASP A 62 -9.60 -8.29 0.41
CA ASP A 62 -9.04 -9.40 -0.36
C ASP A 62 -7.53 -9.22 -0.57
N ILE A 63 -7.09 -8.00 -0.80
CA ILE A 63 -5.67 -7.70 -0.96
C ILE A 63 -4.92 -7.98 0.33
N ARG A 64 -5.49 -7.58 1.45
CA ARG A 64 -4.88 -7.75 2.75
C ARG A 64 -4.85 -9.21 3.20
N ASN A 65 -5.83 -9.99 2.75
CA ASN A 65 -5.98 -11.38 3.15
C ASN A 65 -6.14 -12.27 1.91
N PRO A 66 -5.03 -12.55 1.21
CA PRO A 66 -5.10 -13.31 -0.04
C PRO A 66 -5.62 -14.73 0.12
N HIS A 67 -5.52 -15.29 1.31
CA HIS A 67 -6.06 -16.63 1.57
C HIS A 67 -7.58 -16.65 1.50
N ALA A 68 -8.21 -15.59 2.00
CA ALA A 68 -9.66 -15.45 1.91
C ALA A 68 -10.08 -15.29 0.45
N SER A 69 -9.31 -14.54 -0.31
CA SER A 69 -9.56 -14.34 -1.72
C SER A 69 -9.52 -15.65 -2.50
N CYS A 70 -8.58 -16.51 -2.16
CA CYS A 70 -8.47 -17.81 -2.83
C CYS A 70 -9.64 -18.72 -2.53
N THR A 71 -10.19 -18.65 -1.33
CA THR A 71 -11.29 -19.53 -0.94
C THR A 71 -12.60 -19.14 -1.61
N SER A 72 -12.72 -17.90 -2.01
CA SER A 72 -13.94 -17.42 -2.66
C SER A 72 -13.97 -17.73 -4.13
N ALA A 73 -12.89 -18.21 -4.70
CA ALA A 73 -12.84 -18.57 -6.11
C ALA A 73 -13.79 -19.71 -6.38
N PRO A 74 -14.64 -19.60 -7.40
CA PRO A 74 -15.54 -20.68 -7.75
C PRO A 74 -14.75 -21.88 -8.30
N PRO A 75 -15.23 -23.06 -8.07
CA PRO A 75 -14.60 -24.24 -8.62
C PRO A 75 -14.64 -24.29 -10.13
#